data_212a93632efdbeea1f9747b511e819a2
#
_entry.id   212a93632efdbeea1f9747b511e819a2
#
_cell.length_a   1.000
_cell.length_b   1.000
_cell.length_c   1.000
_cell.angle_alpha   90.00
_cell.angle_beta   90.00
_cell.angle_gamma   90.00
#
_symmetry.space_group_name_H-M   'P 1'
#
loop_
_entity.id
_entity.type
_entity.pdbx_description
1 polymer ?
#
loop_
_entity_poly.entity_id
_entity_poly.type
_entity_poly.pdbx_seq_one_letter_code
_entity_poly.pdbx_strand_id
1 'polypeptide(L)'
;NNNNNNPPPPPPVDNLARFLRLNPAVFSSSTEPIVADEWLRRIGRKLATAGCTNTEKVRFATHQLDGPAASWWENYTATFPVANVTWDQFQQAFRTAHVSAGTMSMKKREFRNLRQGNHTVAQYMDEFSKLAHYAPDDVATDAAKQEKFMEGMMS
;
A
#
# COMPACT_ATOMS: atom_id res chain seq x y z
N ASN A 1 -29.79 -17.69 -48.23
CA ASN A 1 -29.81 -18.13 -46.80
C ASN A 1 -28.42 -18.02 -46.19
N ASN A 2 -28.06 -16.81 -45.76
CA ASN A 2 -26.83 -16.59 -44.98
C ASN A 2 -27.18 -16.86 -43.51
N ASN A 3 -27.03 -18.12 -43.08
CA ASN A 3 -26.95 -18.44 -41.66
C ASN A 3 -25.55 -18.08 -41.18
N ASN A 4 -25.37 -16.84 -40.79
CA ASN A 4 -24.19 -16.43 -39.99
C ASN A 4 -24.38 -16.99 -38.58
N ASN A 5 -23.97 -18.27 -38.39
CA ASN A 5 -23.90 -18.92 -37.09
C ASN A 5 -22.61 -18.53 -36.38
N ASN A 6 -22.27 -17.22 -36.34
CA ASN A 6 -21.21 -16.75 -35.49
C ASN A 6 -21.75 -16.72 -34.05
N PRO A 7 -21.05 -17.33 -33.08
CA PRO A 7 -21.45 -17.21 -31.68
C PRO A 7 -21.47 -15.73 -31.27
N PRO A 8 -22.37 -15.32 -30.36
CA PRO A 8 -22.36 -13.95 -29.87
C PRO A 8 -20.99 -13.61 -29.29
N PRO A 9 -20.54 -12.34 -29.41
CA PRO A 9 -19.28 -11.94 -28.81
C PRO A 9 -19.31 -12.21 -27.30
N PRO A 10 -18.15 -12.59 -26.68
CA PRO A 10 -18.12 -12.80 -25.25
C PRO A 10 -18.53 -11.52 -24.52
N PRO A 11 -19.20 -11.61 -23.36
CA PRO A 11 -19.57 -10.43 -22.59
C PRO A 11 -18.32 -9.63 -22.24
N PRO A 12 -18.40 -8.30 -22.16
CA PRO A 12 -17.28 -7.47 -21.74
C PRO A 12 -16.79 -7.91 -20.36
N VAL A 13 -15.47 -7.92 -20.21
CA VAL A 13 -14.83 -8.31 -18.95
C VAL A 13 -15.16 -7.26 -17.88
N ASP A 14 -15.79 -7.69 -16.80
CA ASP A 14 -16.10 -6.84 -15.66
C ASP A 14 -14.92 -6.86 -14.67
N ASN A 15 -14.00 -5.91 -14.85
CA ASN A 15 -12.83 -5.81 -14.00
C ASN A 15 -13.17 -5.37 -12.57
N LEU A 16 -14.26 -4.62 -12.41
CA LEU A 16 -14.73 -4.25 -11.07
C LEU A 16 -15.18 -5.50 -10.30
N ALA A 17 -15.95 -6.36 -10.92
CA ALA A 17 -16.37 -7.61 -10.28
C ALA A 17 -15.19 -8.50 -9.93
N ARG A 18 -14.20 -8.60 -10.81
CA ARG A 18 -12.97 -9.35 -10.56
C ARG A 18 -12.21 -8.77 -9.37
N PHE A 19 -12.07 -7.46 -9.33
CA PHE A 19 -11.38 -6.77 -8.25
C PHE A 19 -12.08 -6.98 -6.91
N LEU A 20 -13.40 -6.82 -6.86
CA LEU A 20 -14.18 -6.99 -5.64
C LEU A 20 -14.15 -8.43 -5.10
N ARG A 21 -14.03 -9.43 -5.98
CA ARG A 21 -13.86 -10.84 -5.56
C ARG A 21 -12.56 -11.10 -4.82
N LEU A 22 -11.56 -10.24 -4.99
CA LEU A 22 -10.27 -10.33 -4.28
C LEU A 22 -10.35 -9.73 -2.87
N ASN A 23 -11.52 -9.29 -2.43
CA ASN A 23 -11.76 -8.70 -1.11
C ASN A 23 -10.79 -7.56 -0.78
N PRO A 24 -10.76 -6.49 -1.61
CA PRO A 24 -9.88 -5.37 -1.34
C PRO A 24 -10.28 -4.68 -0.05
N ALA A 25 -9.27 -4.33 0.76
CA ALA A 25 -9.51 -3.63 2.01
C ALA A 25 -9.91 -2.18 1.79
N VAL A 26 -10.73 -1.66 2.68
CA VAL A 26 -11.11 -0.25 2.73
C VAL A 26 -10.06 0.51 3.56
N PHE A 27 -9.71 1.71 3.15
CA PHE A 27 -8.81 2.58 3.90
C PHE A 27 -9.55 3.88 4.28
N SER A 28 -9.55 4.20 5.57
CA SER A 28 -10.15 5.44 6.07
C SER A 28 -9.10 6.39 6.63
N SER A 29 -8.26 5.91 7.52
CA SER A 29 -7.15 6.67 8.08
C SER A 29 -6.24 5.73 8.87
N SER A 30 -5.03 6.19 9.14
CA SER A 30 -4.12 5.48 10.04
C SER A 30 -3.15 6.48 10.68
N THR A 31 -2.83 6.25 11.94
CA THR A 31 -1.77 6.98 12.63
C THR A 31 -0.39 6.40 12.30
N GLU A 32 -0.35 5.20 11.73
CA GLU A 32 0.89 4.53 11.34
C GLU A 32 1.10 4.60 9.83
N PRO A 33 2.18 5.26 9.36
CA PRO A 33 2.46 5.38 7.92
C PRO A 33 2.57 4.05 7.20
N ILE A 34 3.08 3.02 7.89
CA ILE A 34 3.24 1.70 7.27
C ILE A 34 1.90 1.07 6.90
N VAL A 35 0.85 1.31 7.68
CA VAL A 35 -0.49 0.78 7.40
C VAL A 35 -1.04 1.37 6.09
N ALA A 36 -0.85 2.67 5.90
CA ALA A 36 -1.26 3.35 4.66
C ALA A 36 -0.47 2.84 3.46
N ASP A 37 0.84 2.71 3.59
CA ASP A 37 1.70 2.21 2.51
C ASP A 37 1.39 0.76 2.15
N GLU A 38 1.15 -0.10 3.14
CA GLU A 38 0.75 -1.49 2.91
C GLU A 38 -0.60 -1.58 2.19
N TRP A 39 -1.57 -0.74 2.58
CA TRP A 39 -2.86 -0.71 1.89
C TRP A 39 -2.67 -0.38 0.41
N LEU A 40 -1.87 0.65 0.12
CA LEU A 40 -1.61 1.07 -1.26
C LEU A 40 -0.96 -0.05 -2.07
N ARG A 41 0.01 -0.75 -1.51
CA ARG A 41 0.67 -1.88 -2.17
C ARG A 41 -0.29 -3.04 -2.42
N ARG A 42 -1.11 -3.38 -1.44
CA ARG A 42 -2.07 -4.49 -1.54
C ARG A 42 -3.15 -4.19 -2.57
N ILE A 43 -3.69 -2.97 -2.56
CA ILE A 43 -4.71 -2.58 -3.53
C ILE A 43 -4.13 -2.60 -4.94
N GLY A 44 -2.91 -2.10 -5.13
CA GLY A 44 -2.23 -2.12 -6.42
C GLY A 44 -2.05 -3.52 -6.98
N ARG A 45 -1.66 -4.49 -6.14
CA ARG A 45 -1.55 -5.89 -6.55
C ARG A 45 -2.87 -6.50 -6.97
N LYS A 46 -3.94 -6.21 -6.24
CA LYS A 46 -5.28 -6.72 -6.55
C LYS A 46 -5.82 -6.12 -7.85
N LEU A 47 -5.58 -4.84 -8.07
CA LEU A 47 -5.93 -4.17 -9.32
C LEU A 47 -5.19 -4.77 -10.51
N ALA A 48 -3.90 -5.04 -10.36
CA ALA A 48 -3.10 -5.68 -11.39
C ALA A 48 -3.59 -7.11 -11.67
N THR A 49 -3.88 -7.89 -10.64
CA THR A 49 -4.42 -9.26 -10.76
C THR A 49 -5.77 -9.26 -11.48
N ALA A 50 -6.61 -8.28 -11.23
CA ALA A 50 -7.90 -8.14 -11.91
C ALA A 50 -7.79 -7.66 -13.36
N GLY A 51 -6.59 -7.25 -13.81
CA GLY A 51 -6.37 -6.78 -15.18
C GLY A 51 -6.87 -5.38 -15.45
N CYS A 52 -6.95 -4.53 -14.42
CA CYS A 52 -7.47 -3.18 -14.54
C CYS A 52 -6.58 -2.26 -15.37
N THR A 53 -7.19 -1.39 -16.17
CA THR A 53 -6.50 -0.31 -16.88
C THR A 53 -6.08 0.78 -15.88
N ASN A 54 -5.21 1.71 -16.31
CA ASN A 54 -4.80 2.84 -15.47
C ASN A 54 -6.00 3.64 -14.93
N THR A 55 -6.96 3.95 -15.80
CA THR A 55 -8.17 4.68 -15.41
C THR A 55 -8.99 3.88 -14.39
N GLU A 56 -9.14 2.59 -14.64
CA GLU A 56 -9.88 1.70 -13.73
C GLU A 56 -9.18 1.59 -12.37
N LYS A 57 -7.86 1.52 -12.35
CA LYS A 57 -7.09 1.45 -11.10
C LYS A 57 -7.40 2.63 -10.19
N VAL A 58 -7.39 3.84 -10.71
CA VAL A 58 -7.72 5.04 -9.94
C VAL A 58 -9.16 4.99 -9.43
N ARG A 59 -10.12 4.65 -10.31
CA ARG A 59 -11.54 4.59 -9.94
C ARG A 59 -11.81 3.54 -8.88
N PHE A 60 -11.26 2.35 -9.04
CA PHE A 60 -11.55 1.24 -8.14
C PHE A 60 -10.82 1.39 -6.81
N ALA A 61 -9.58 1.88 -6.81
CA ALA A 61 -8.85 2.17 -5.57
C ALA A 61 -9.56 3.24 -4.74
N THR A 62 -10.02 4.31 -5.39
CA THR A 62 -10.70 5.41 -4.70
C THR A 62 -12.08 5.02 -4.19
N HIS A 63 -12.72 4.02 -4.82
CA HIS A 63 -13.95 3.42 -4.29
C HIS A 63 -13.73 2.74 -2.93
N GLN A 64 -12.52 2.29 -2.66
CA GLN A 64 -12.13 1.65 -1.40
C GLN A 64 -11.63 2.65 -0.35
N LEU A 65 -11.77 3.94 -0.58
CA LEU A 65 -11.51 4.98 0.42
C LEU A 65 -12.79 5.29 1.18
N ASP A 66 -12.66 5.50 2.48
CA ASP A 66 -13.78 5.86 3.36
C ASP A 66 -13.33 6.95 4.34
N GLY A 67 -14.29 7.55 5.05
CA GLY A 67 -14.02 8.54 6.09
C GLY A 67 -13.06 9.64 5.66
N PRO A 68 -12.02 9.95 6.47
CA PRO A 68 -11.05 11.02 6.18
C PRO A 68 -10.33 10.85 4.84
N ALA A 69 -10.00 9.62 4.45
CA ALA A 69 -9.33 9.36 3.17
C ALA A 69 -10.27 9.67 1.99
N ALA A 70 -11.54 9.33 2.10
CA ALA A 70 -12.52 9.67 1.07
C ALA A 70 -12.69 11.20 0.96
N SER A 71 -12.74 11.91 2.08
CA SER A 71 -12.81 13.37 2.11
C SER A 71 -11.57 14.02 1.49
N TRP A 72 -10.39 13.46 1.76
CA TRP A 72 -9.16 13.90 1.14
C TRP A 72 -9.24 13.79 -0.39
N TRP A 73 -9.73 12.66 -0.90
CA TRP A 73 -9.85 12.42 -2.34
C TRP A 73 -10.85 13.37 -2.99
N GLU A 74 -11.98 13.62 -2.35
CA GLU A 74 -12.98 14.59 -2.83
C GLU A 74 -12.36 16.00 -2.95
N ASN A 75 -11.60 16.43 -1.95
CA ASN A 75 -10.91 17.73 -1.98
C ASN A 75 -9.84 17.79 -3.07
N TYR A 76 -9.08 16.71 -3.24
CA TYR A 76 -8.06 16.61 -4.27
C TYR A 76 -8.67 16.74 -5.68
N THR A 77 -9.75 16.02 -5.93
CA THR A 77 -10.41 16.00 -7.25
C THR A 77 -11.25 17.25 -7.52
N ALA A 78 -11.55 18.03 -6.52
CA ALA A 78 -12.16 19.36 -6.72
C ALA A 78 -11.22 20.30 -7.49
N THR A 79 -9.91 20.14 -7.31
CA THR A 79 -8.87 20.92 -8.01
C THR A 79 -8.33 20.20 -9.25
N PHE A 80 -8.18 18.87 -9.17
CA PHE A 80 -7.63 18.04 -10.25
C PHE A 80 -8.69 17.02 -10.68
N PRO A 81 -9.33 17.20 -11.86
CA PRO A 81 -10.38 16.28 -12.32
C PRO A 81 -9.90 14.82 -12.37
N VAL A 82 -10.73 13.89 -11.90
CA VAL A 82 -10.41 12.46 -11.81
C VAL A 82 -9.94 11.89 -13.14
N ALA A 83 -10.54 12.33 -14.25
CA ALA A 83 -10.20 11.83 -15.58
C ALA A 83 -8.74 12.10 -15.97
N ASN A 84 -8.09 13.07 -15.34
CA ASN A 84 -6.71 13.46 -15.63
C ASN A 84 -5.70 12.87 -14.65
N VAL A 85 -6.16 12.11 -13.64
CA VAL A 85 -5.28 11.51 -12.64
C VAL A 85 -4.86 10.11 -13.11
N THR A 86 -3.56 9.93 -13.28
CA THR A 86 -2.98 8.60 -13.57
C THR A 86 -2.82 7.81 -12.29
N TRP A 87 -2.62 6.49 -12.43
CA TRP A 87 -2.34 5.63 -11.28
C TRP A 87 -1.08 6.07 -10.53
N ASP A 88 -0.02 6.45 -11.24
CA ASP A 88 1.21 6.94 -10.61
C ASP A 88 0.97 8.25 -9.84
N GLN A 89 0.20 9.17 -10.41
CA GLN A 89 -0.16 10.42 -9.75
C GLN A 89 -0.99 10.16 -8.48
N PHE A 90 -1.94 9.23 -8.56
CA PHE A 90 -2.72 8.84 -7.39
C PHE A 90 -1.83 8.29 -6.28
N GLN A 91 -0.92 7.38 -6.62
CA GLN A 91 -0.01 6.79 -5.64
C GLN A 91 0.88 7.85 -4.97
N GLN A 92 1.42 8.79 -5.75
CA GLN A 92 2.22 9.87 -5.21
C GLN A 92 1.41 10.79 -4.28
N ALA A 93 0.21 11.18 -4.71
CA ALA A 93 -0.67 12.02 -3.91
C ALA A 93 -1.09 11.33 -2.62
N PHE A 94 -1.41 10.04 -2.69
CA PHE A 94 -1.78 9.23 -1.54
C PHE A 94 -0.64 9.14 -0.53
N ARG A 95 0.58 8.85 -1.01
CA ARG A 95 1.76 8.78 -0.13
C ARG A 95 2.07 10.11 0.53
N THR A 96 1.97 11.20 -0.21
CA THR A 96 2.18 12.53 0.34
C THR A 96 1.18 12.86 1.45
N ALA A 97 -0.07 12.45 1.28
CA ALA A 97 -1.13 12.75 2.24
C ALA A 97 -1.12 11.80 3.45
N HIS A 98 -0.84 10.51 3.24
CA HIS A 98 -1.05 9.48 4.27
C HIS A 98 0.22 8.77 4.73
N VAL A 99 1.30 8.84 3.95
CA VAL A 99 2.60 8.24 4.27
C VAL A 99 3.63 9.36 4.29
N SER A 100 3.75 10.04 5.43
CA SER A 100 4.70 11.15 5.56
C SER A 100 6.14 10.66 5.41
N ALA A 101 6.88 11.25 4.47
CA ALA A 101 8.29 10.95 4.28
C ALA A 101 9.11 11.22 5.54
N GLY A 102 8.79 12.29 6.26
CA GLY A 102 9.44 12.61 7.54
C GLY A 102 9.19 11.56 8.60
N THR A 103 7.95 11.05 8.71
CA THR A 103 7.60 9.99 9.65
C THR A 103 8.29 8.68 9.29
N MET A 104 8.34 8.32 8.00
CA MET A 104 9.06 7.13 7.54
C MET A 104 10.55 7.22 7.85
N SER A 105 11.17 8.36 7.62
CA SER A 105 12.59 8.60 7.94
C SER A 105 12.87 8.51 9.44
N MET A 106 11.97 9.02 10.26
CA MET A 106 12.07 8.96 11.71
C MET A 106 11.99 7.52 12.21
N LYS A 107 11.05 6.72 11.70
CA LYS A 107 10.90 5.31 12.05
C LYS A 107 12.11 4.48 11.61
N LYS A 108 12.64 4.76 10.43
CA LYS A 108 13.86 4.14 9.92
C LYS A 108 15.06 4.43 10.83
N ARG A 109 15.16 5.65 11.32
CA ARG A 109 16.21 6.06 12.29
C ARG A 109 16.01 5.34 13.62
N GLU A 110 14.79 5.24 14.13
CA GLU A 110 14.49 4.47 15.34
C GLU A 110 14.94 3.02 15.19
N PHE A 111 14.68 2.39 14.04
CA PHE A 111 15.14 1.03 13.76
C PHE A 111 16.67 0.92 13.79
N ARG A 112 17.36 1.83 13.12
CA ARG A 112 18.84 1.83 13.06
C ARG A 112 19.47 2.02 14.43
N ASN A 113 18.82 2.75 15.32
CA ASN A 113 19.30 3.03 16.67
C ASN A 113 18.72 2.08 17.72
N LEU A 114 17.92 1.11 17.31
CA LEU A 114 17.27 0.19 18.22
C LEU A 114 18.31 -0.67 18.97
N ARG A 115 18.17 -0.70 20.29
CA ARG A 115 19.00 -1.49 21.20
C ARG A 115 18.11 -2.23 22.18
N GLN A 116 18.56 -3.41 22.61
CA GLN A 116 17.83 -4.17 23.60
C GLN A 116 17.74 -3.41 24.93
N GLY A 117 18.86 -2.84 25.39
CA GLY A 117 18.88 -2.09 26.64
C GLY A 117 18.31 -2.90 27.80
N ASN A 118 17.34 -2.31 28.51
CA ASN A 118 16.65 -2.93 29.64
C ASN A 118 15.48 -3.82 29.24
N HIS A 119 15.23 -3.99 27.95
CA HIS A 119 14.11 -4.82 27.46
C HIS A 119 14.47 -6.30 27.49
N THR A 120 13.46 -7.14 27.65
CA THR A 120 13.64 -8.59 27.47
C THR A 120 13.92 -8.87 25.99
N VAL A 121 14.46 -10.06 25.69
CA VAL A 121 14.69 -10.48 24.31
C VAL A 121 13.37 -10.49 23.54
N ALA A 122 12.28 -10.93 24.14
CA ALA A 122 10.95 -10.95 23.51
C ALA A 122 10.46 -9.54 23.16
N GLN A 123 10.64 -8.58 24.06
CA GLN A 123 10.30 -7.18 23.81
C GLN A 123 11.14 -6.59 22.70
N TYR A 124 12.45 -6.85 22.70
CA TYR A 124 13.35 -6.41 21.65
C TYR A 124 12.98 -7.00 20.28
N MET A 125 12.67 -8.29 20.23
CA MET A 125 12.22 -8.95 19.01
C MET A 125 10.95 -8.32 18.44
N ASP A 126 9.99 -8.00 19.31
CA ASP A 126 8.74 -7.36 18.90
C ASP A 126 9.01 -5.98 18.29
N GLU A 127 9.78 -5.14 18.96
CA GLU A 127 10.15 -3.81 18.44
C GLU A 127 10.97 -3.91 17.15
N PHE A 128 11.91 -4.85 17.10
CA PHE A 128 12.69 -5.09 15.89
C PHE A 128 11.81 -5.44 14.71
N SER A 129 10.87 -6.36 14.89
CA SER A 129 9.96 -6.79 13.82
C SER A 129 9.06 -5.65 13.34
N LYS A 130 8.54 -4.84 14.26
CA LYS A 130 7.70 -3.69 13.91
C LYS A 130 8.47 -2.64 13.12
N LEU A 131 9.67 -2.29 13.56
CA LEU A 131 10.46 -1.22 12.95
C LEU A 131 11.15 -1.67 11.65
N ALA A 132 11.44 -2.95 11.49
CA ALA A 132 12.09 -3.48 10.29
C ALA A 132 11.30 -3.18 9.00
N HIS A 133 9.97 -3.08 9.09
CA HIS A 133 9.12 -2.73 7.95
C HIS A 133 9.43 -1.35 7.36
N TYR A 134 9.99 -0.43 8.16
CA TYR A 134 10.35 0.92 7.72
C TYR A 134 11.73 0.99 7.07
N ALA A 135 12.51 -0.08 7.14
CA ALA A 135 13.87 -0.12 6.60
C ALA A 135 14.11 -1.43 5.82
N PRO A 136 13.34 -1.68 4.75
CA PRO A 136 13.42 -2.94 4.03
C PRO A 136 14.80 -3.21 3.44
N ASP A 137 15.55 -2.18 3.04
CA ASP A 137 16.89 -2.33 2.49
C ASP A 137 17.89 -2.81 3.53
N ASP A 138 17.70 -2.43 4.81
CA ASP A 138 18.60 -2.81 5.91
C ASP A 138 18.43 -4.28 6.30
N VAL A 139 17.31 -4.91 5.91
CA VAL A 139 16.97 -6.31 6.23
C VAL A 139 16.63 -7.11 4.97
N ALA A 140 17.19 -6.72 3.83
CA ALA A 140 16.88 -7.31 2.54
C ALA A 140 17.30 -8.78 2.42
N THR A 141 18.31 -9.20 3.19
CA THR A 141 18.78 -10.59 3.27
C THR A 141 18.66 -11.10 4.69
N ASP A 142 18.57 -12.41 4.87
CA ASP A 142 18.56 -13.02 6.19
C ASP A 142 19.83 -12.70 6.96
N ALA A 143 20.99 -12.69 6.28
CA ALA A 143 22.26 -12.36 6.90
C ALA A 143 22.28 -10.92 7.43
N ALA A 144 21.83 -9.95 6.65
CA ALA A 144 21.74 -8.55 7.05
C ALA A 144 20.79 -8.37 8.24
N LYS A 145 19.65 -9.06 8.20
CA LYS A 145 18.66 -9.02 9.28
C LYS A 145 19.23 -9.57 10.57
N GLN A 146 19.92 -10.72 10.54
CA GLN A 146 20.55 -11.33 11.70
C GLN A 146 21.66 -10.44 12.26
N GLU A 147 22.49 -9.88 11.41
CA GLU A 147 23.57 -8.96 11.81
C GLU A 147 23.01 -7.75 12.54
N LYS A 148 21.96 -7.13 11.99
CA LYS A 148 21.31 -5.98 12.61
C LYS A 148 20.69 -6.33 13.97
N PHE A 149 20.04 -7.50 14.06
CA PHE A 149 19.44 -7.98 15.29
C PHE A 149 20.50 -8.19 16.39
N MET A 150 21.59 -8.87 16.04
CA MET A 150 22.70 -9.14 16.98
C MET A 150 23.39 -7.85 17.43
N GLU A 151 23.59 -6.90 16.54
CA GLU A 151 24.17 -5.59 16.85
C GLU A 151 23.38 -4.88 17.95
N GLY A 152 22.06 -4.86 17.84
CA GLY A 152 21.19 -4.23 18.84
C GLY A 152 21.18 -4.93 20.19
N MET A 153 21.39 -6.25 20.21
CA MET A 153 21.48 -7.03 21.45
C MET A 153 22.77 -6.83 22.21
N MET A 154 23.85 -6.54 21.50
CA MET A 154 25.22 -6.53 22.07
C MET A 154 25.62 -5.18 22.64
N SER A 155 24.76 -4.18 22.63
CA SER A 155 25.10 -2.85 23.15
C SER A 155 24.64 -2.63 24.58
#